data_76969817737a17d0367fd8c8add1b876
#
_entry.id   76969817737a17d0367fd8c8add1b876
#
_cell.length_a   1.000
_cell.length_b   1.000
_cell.length_c   1.000
_cell.angle_alpha   90.00
_cell.angle_beta   90.00
_cell.angle_gamma   90.00
#
_symmetry.space_group_name_H-M   'P 1'
#
loop_
_entity.id
_entity.type
_entity.pdbx_description
1 polymer ?
#
loop_
_entity_poly.entity_id
_entity_poly.type
_entity_poly.pdbx_seq_one_letter_code
_entity_poly.pdbx_strand_id
1 'polypeptide(L)'
;DLVREQLRIAMGEPLGFTQDGVSMRGHAIECRVYAEDVSHGFLPDPGPILRHRTPAGPGVRVDAGVLEGGRVEVHYDPMISKLIVSADTRESAIARMIRAIETYEIIGVSTTLPFGHFVMNHPVFRSGQYNTHFVEHFAGEMSPPDDHVPPSAIAAGVVWRAAERARRSQDGPERIARQAHRPTDGA
;
A
#
# COMPACT_ATOMS: atom_id res chain seq x y z
N ASP A 1 5.57 -15.68 15.93
CA ASP A 1 5.14 -16.00 14.55
C ASP A 1 4.03 -17.05 14.61
N LEU A 2 2.78 -16.60 14.35
CA LEU A 2 1.59 -17.46 14.44
C LEU A 2 1.65 -18.64 13.48
N VAL A 3 2.10 -18.43 12.24
CA VAL A 3 2.18 -19.48 11.22
C VAL A 3 3.21 -20.56 11.62
N ARG A 4 4.35 -20.14 12.17
CA ARG A 4 5.36 -21.07 12.68
C ARG A 4 4.80 -21.96 13.80
N GLU A 5 4.08 -21.38 14.75
CA GLU A 5 3.45 -22.13 15.84
C GLU A 5 2.36 -23.07 15.32
N GLN A 6 1.58 -22.67 14.32
CA GLN A 6 0.60 -23.54 13.68
C GLN A 6 1.27 -24.76 13.02
N LEU A 7 2.39 -24.58 12.34
CA LEU A 7 3.15 -25.69 11.75
C LEU A 7 3.71 -26.63 12.83
N ARG A 8 4.23 -26.09 13.93
CA ARG A 8 4.74 -26.89 15.05
C ARG A 8 3.64 -27.73 15.69
N ILE A 9 2.47 -27.12 15.95
CA ILE A 9 1.30 -27.85 16.48
C ILE A 9 0.87 -28.96 15.51
N ALA A 10 0.84 -28.68 14.21
CA ALA A 10 0.51 -29.69 13.20
C ALA A 10 1.51 -30.86 13.16
N MET A 11 2.76 -30.65 13.57
CA MET A 11 3.78 -31.69 13.75
C MET A 11 3.67 -32.42 15.09
N GLY A 12 2.69 -32.11 15.93
CA GLY A 12 2.48 -32.70 17.25
C GLY A 12 3.33 -32.08 18.36
N GLU A 13 4.00 -30.96 18.11
CA GLU A 13 4.77 -30.25 19.13
C GLU A 13 3.88 -29.38 20.02
N PRO A 14 4.18 -29.23 21.31
CA PRO A 14 3.50 -28.26 22.16
C PRO A 14 3.88 -26.82 21.77
N LEU A 15 3.06 -25.85 22.19
CA LEU A 15 3.42 -24.43 22.09
C LEU A 15 4.76 -24.15 22.76
N GLY A 16 5.61 -23.36 22.13
CA GLY A 16 6.94 -23.00 22.65
C GLY A 16 6.93 -21.98 23.79
N PHE A 17 5.76 -21.60 24.29
CA PHE A 17 5.58 -20.61 25.36
C PHE A 17 4.34 -20.91 26.19
N THR A 18 4.29 -20.35 27.39
CA THR A 18 3.13 -20.41 28.30
C THR A 18 2.34 -19.11 28.24
N GLN A 19 1.09 -19.12 28.72
CA GLN A 19 0.26 -17.92 28.78
C GLN A 19 0.94 -16.76 29.56
N ASP A 20 1.61 -17.07 30.66
CA ASP A 20 2.30 -16.08 31.50
C ASP A 20 3.53 -15.47 30.82
N GLY A 21 4.07 -16.14 29.81
CA GLY A 21 5.18 -15.64 28.98
C GLY A 21 4.76 -14.69 27.88
N VAL A 22 3.46 -14.54 27.63
CA VAL A 22 2.94 -13.65 26.56
C VAL A 22 2.89 -12.21 27.05
N SER A 23 3.54 -11.32 26.31
CA SER A 23 3.50 -9.88 26.58
C SER A 23 3.25 -9.10 25.30
N MET A 24 2.45 -8.03 25.40
CA MET A 24 2.27 -7.06 24.30
C MET A 24 3.29 -5.93 24.45
N ARG A 25 3.96 -5.58 23.35
CA ARG A 25 4.95 -4.50 23.31
C ARG A 25 4.69 -3.61 22.11
N GLY A 26 4.63 -2.31 22.34
CA GLY A 26 4.41 -1.32 21.32
C GLY A 26 3.00 -1.36 20.72
N HIS A 27 2.87 -0.71 19.56
CA HIS A 27 1.65 -0.64 18.78
C HIS A 27 1.93 -0.92 17.30
N ALA A 28 0.97 -1.54 16.62
CA ALA A 28 0.98 -1.70 15.18
C ALA A 28 -0.36 -1.25 14.60
N ILE A 29 -0.31 -0.71 13.39
CA ILE A 29 -1.48 -0.31 12.61
C ILE A 29 -1.33 -0.91 11.23
N GLU A 30 -2.39 -1.54 10.72
CA GLU A 30 -2.51 -1.98 9.33
C GLU A 30 -3.50 -1.08 8.61
N CYS A 31 -3.10 -0.57 7.45
CA CYS A 31 -3.96 0.09 6.49
C CYS A 31 -4.04 -0.78 5.23
N ARG A 32 -5.22 -1.30 4.93
CA ARG A 32 -5.48 -2.03 3.70
C ARG A 32 -5.70 -1.03 2.57
N VAL A 33 -4.87 -1.13 1.55
CA VAL A 33 -4.91 -0.24 0.39
C VAL A 33 -5.65 -0.95 -0.73
N TYR A 34 -6.85 -0.44 -1.02
CA TYR A 34 -7.73 -0.94 -2.07
C TYR A 34 -7.76 0.01 -3.27
N ALA A 35 -8.00 -0.55 -4.45
CA ALA A 35 -8.36 0.22 -5.64
C ALA A 35 -9.86 0.56 -5.57
N GLU A 36 -10.19 1.60 -4.81
CA GLU A 36 -11.56 2.06 -4.55
C GLU A 36 -11.61 3.58 -4.58
N ASP A 37 -12.69 4.11 -5.17
CA ASP A 37 -12.98 5.54 -5.19
C ASP A 37 -13.77 5.95 -3.94
N VAL A 38 -13.08 6.58 -3.02
CA VAL A 38 -13.64 7.05 -1.75
C VAL A 38 -14.70 8.14 -1.97
N SER A 39 -14.54 8.98 -3.00
CA SER A 39 -15.47 10.06 -3.31
C SER A 39 -16.80 9.58 -3.88
N HIS A 40 -16.82 8.37 -4.42
CA HIS A 40 -18.00 7.69 -4.95
C HIS A 40 -18.44 6.50 -4.09
N GLY A 41 -18.30 6.60 -2.76
CA GLY A 41 -18.81 5.60 -1.83
C GLY A 41 -18.01 4.29 -1.84
N PHE A 42 -16.71 4.35 -2.04
CA PHE A 42 -15.80 3.19 -2.07
C PHE A 42 -16.11 2.20 -3.22
N LEU A 43 -16.58 2.71 -4.35
CA LEU A 43 -16.77 1.87 -5.53
C LEU A 43 -15.39 1.34 -6.02
N PRO A 44 -15.30 0.05 -6.38
CA PRO A 44 -14.08 -0.51 -6.96
C PRO A 44 -13.67 0.24 -8.22
N ASP A 45 -12.38 0.59 -8.31
CA ASP A 45 -11.76 1.25 -9.47
C ASP A 45 -10.67 0.36 -10.07
N PRO A 46 -11.04 -0.75 -10.76
CA PRO A 46 -10.08 -1.67 -11.37
C PRO A 46 -9.37 -1.00 -12.53
N GLY A 47 -8.07 -1.26 -12.67
CA GLY A 47 -7.30 -0.62 -13.71
C GLY A 47 -5.81 -0.97 -13.68
N PRO A 48 -5.04 -0.44 -14.65
CA PRO A 48 -3.60 -0.63 -14.69
C PRO A 48 -2.90 0.18 -13.59
N ILE A 49 -1.93 -0.42 -12.94
CA ILE A 49 -1.03 0.27 -12.00
C ILE A 49 0.15 0.84 -12.80
N LEU A 50 0.08 2.14 -13.10
CA LEU A 50 1.09 2.82 -13.90
C LEU A 50 2.34 3.17 -13.08
N ARG A 51 2.18 3.36 -11.76
CA ARG A 51 3.25 3.60 -10.81
C ARG A 51 2.90 2.99 -9.47
N HIS A 52 3.88 2.33 -8.86
CA HIS A 52 3.75 1.73 -7.54
C HIS A 52 5.07 1.87 -6.77
N ARG A 53 5.16 2.90 -5.92
CA ARG A 53 6.28 3.09 -5.01
C ARG A 53 5.82 2.95 -3.58
N THR A 54 6.23 1.87 -2.96
CA THR A 54 5.92 1.58 -1.57
C THR A 54 6.76 2.43 -0.61
N PRO A 55 6.17 2.91 0.50
CA PRO A 55 6.96 3.51 1.58
C PRO A 55 7.90 2.49 2.20
N ALA A 56 9.03 2.96 2.70
CA ALA A 56 10.03 2.13 3.34
C ALA A 56 10.62 2.82 4.57
N GLY A 57 11.32 2.06 5.40
CA GLY A 57 12.03 2.56 6.57
C GLY A 57 11.75 1.76 7.85
N PRO A 58 12.38 2.11 8.98
CA PRO A 58 12.23 1.40 10.23
C PRO A 58 10.77 1.37 10.70
N GLY A 59 10.26 0.17 10.98
CA GLY A 59 8.88 -0.04 11.42
C GLY A 59 7.82 0.18 10.35
N VAL A 60 8.19 0.16 9.06
CA VAL A 60 7.26 0.16 7.90
C VAL A 60 7.42 -1.14 7.13
N ARG A 61 6.31 -1.79 6.84
CA ARG A 61 6.23 -3.00 6.02
C ARG A 61 5.08 -2.86 5.04
N VAL A 62 5.30 -3.26 3.81
CA VAL A 62 4.26 -3.33 2.78
C VAL A 62 4.22 -4.74 2.21
N ASP A 63 3.05 -5.37 2.29
CA ASP A 63 2.77 -6.64 1.63
C ASP A 63 1.92 -6.35 0.39
N ALA A 64 2.55 -6.28 -0.77
CA ALA A 64 1.89 -5.92 -2.03
C ALA A 64 1.50 -7.17 -2.83
N GLY A 65 0.25 -7.18 -3.31
CA GLY A 65 -0.28 -8.19 -4.22
C GLY A 65 -0.23 -7.78 -5.70
N VAL A 66 -0.08 -6.48 -5.96
CA VAL A 66 0.00 -5.93 -7.32
C VAL A 66 1.27 -5.09 -7.43
N LEU A 67 1.96 -5.16 -8.56
CA LEU A 67 3.20 -4.44 -8.82
C LEU A 67 3.00 -3.36 -9.90
N GLU A 68 3.97 -2.45 -10.02
CA GLU A 68 4.04 -1.49 -11.12
C GLU A 68 4.03 -2.20 -12.47
N GLY A 69 3.21 -1.73 -13.40
CA GLY A 69 2.96 -2.38 -14.69
C GLY A 69 1.92 -3.51 -14.64
N GLY A 70 1.49 -3.91 -13.45
CA GLY A 70 0.39 -4.87 -13.26
C GLY A 70 -0.99 -4.21 -13.40
N ARG A 71 -2.02 -4.95 -13.00
CA ARG A 71 -3.42 -4.52 -13.10
C ARG A 71 -4.22 -5.02 -11.90
N VAL A 72 -5.14 -4.20 -11.41
CA VAL A 72 -6.20 -4.63 -10.48
C VAL A 72 -7.36 -5.16 -11.34
N GLU A 73 -7.71 -6.41 -11.14
CA GLU A 73 -8.73 -7.10 -11.92
C GLU A 73 -10.12 -6.96 -11.29
N VAL A 74 -11.17 -6.97 -12.15
CA VAL A 74 -12.57 -6.87 -11.72
C VAL A 74 -13.11 -8.14 -11.06
N HIS A 75 -12.43 -9.27 -11.23
CA HIS A 75 -12.92 -10.58 -10.79
C HIS A 75 -12.40 -11.01 -9.43
N TYR A 76 -11.49 -10.23 -8.84
CA TYR A 76 -10.87 -10.50 -7.56
C TYR A 76 -11.04 -9.31 -6.61
N ASP A 77 -10.63 -9.49 -5.36
CA ASP A 77 -10.56 -8.42 -4.38
C ASP A 77 -9.70 -7.26 -4.92
N PRO A 78 -10.19 -6.01 -4.91
CA PRO A 78 -9.44 -4.86 -5.41
C PRO A 78 -8.28 -4.43 -4.49
N MET A 79 -7.84 -5.27 -3.54
CA MET A 79 -6.75 -5.00 -2.63
C MET A 79 -5.41 -4.94 -3.38
N ILE A 80 -4.74 -3.79 -3.31
CA ILE A 80 -3.41 -3.58 -3.88
C ILE A 80 -2.33 -4.08 -2.91
N SER A 81 -2.47 -3.68 -1.63
CA SER A 81 -1.47 -3.99 -0.61
C SER A 81 -2.00 -3.83 0.81
N LYS A 82 -1.21 -4.32 1.77
CA LYS A 82 -1.34 -4.02 3.19
C LYS A 82 -0.15 -3.17 3.61
N LEU A 83 -0.41 -1.96 4.05
CA LEU A 83 0.58 -1.08 4.65
C LEU A 83 0.54 -1.27 6.17
N ILE A 84 1.64 -1.72 6.76
CA ILE A 84 1.75 -2.04 8.17
C ILE A 84 2.86 -1.18 8.77
N VAL A 85 2.55 -0.54 9.90
CA VAL A 85 3.54 0.20 10.68
C VAL A 85 3.57 -0.32 12.11
N SER A 86 4.73 -0.23 12.76
CA SER A 86 4.92 -0.55 14.17
C SER A 86 5.75 0.51 14.85
N ALA A 87 5.45 0.82 16.12
CA ALA A 87 6.17 1.78 16.96
C ALA A 87 5.99 1.45 18.45
N ASP A 88 6.72 2.14 19.32
CA ASP A 88 6.66 1.89 20.76
C ASP A 88 5.33 2.37 21.38
N THR A 89 4.72 3.43 20.83
CA THR A 89 3.44 3.97 21.31
C THR A 89 2.43 4.07 20.17
N ARG A 90 1.14 4.20 20.53
CA ARG A 90 0.05 4.40 19.57
C ARG A 90 0.23 5.69 18.79
N GLU A 91 0.57 6.79 19.43
CA GLU A 91 0.80 8.09 18.78
C GLU A 91 1.93 8.00 17.76
N SER A 92 3.03 7.35 18.13
CA SER A 92 4.17 7.13 17.24
C SER A 92 3.80 6.24 16.05
N ALA A 93 2.95 5.22 16.25
CA ALA A 93 2.44 4.37 15.17
C ALA A 93 1.55 5.17 14.22
N ILE A 94 0.63 6.00 14.74
CA ILE A 94 -0.23 6.90 13.94
C ILE A 94 0.63 7.87 13.12
N ALA A 95 1.59 8.55 13.75
CA ALA A 95 2.47 9.49 13.06
C ALA A 95 3.31 8.80 11.97
N ARG A 96 3.74 7.55 12.20
CA ARG A 96 4.44 6.74 11.20
C ARG A 96 3.55 6.33 10.05
N MET A 97 2.30 5.97 10.32
CA MET A 97 1.32 5.62 9.30
C MET A 97 1.01 6.83 8.40
N ILE A 98 0.80 8.01 8.97
CA ILE A 98 0.57 9.25 8.20
C ILE A 98 1.73 9.48 7.21
N ARG A 99 2.98 9.47 7.69
CA ARG A 99 4.16 9.66 6.80
C ARG A 99 4.28 8.55 5.76
N ALA A 100 3.94 7.32 6.11
CA ALA A 100 3.97 6.21 5.17
C ALA A 100 2.91 6.39 4.07
N ILE A 101 1.70 6.81 4.42
CA ILE A 101 0.64 7.12 3.45
C ILE A 101 1.06 8.28 2.53
N GLU A 102 1.61 9.37 3.07
CA GLU A 102 2.04 10.55 2.32
C GLU A 102 3.16 10.26 1.30
N THR A 103 3.95 9.22 1.56
CA THR A 103 5.05 8.79 0.68
C THR A 103 4.69 7.61 -0.22
N TYR A 104 3.46 7.08 -0.12
CA TYR A 104 3.00 5.97 -0.92
C TYR A 104 2.46 6.45 -2.26
N GLU A 105 3.16 6.16 -3.34
CA GLU A 105 2.74 6.56 -4.69
C GLU A 105 2.06 5.39 -5.42
N ILE A 106 0.77 5.54 -5.73
CA ILE A 106 0.02 4.67 -6.61
C ILE A 106 -0.65 5.54 -7.67
N ILE A 107 -0.40 5.26 -8.94
CA ILE A 107 -0.97 5.98 -10.08
C ILE A 107 -1.61 4.99 -11.03
N GLY A 108 -2.79 5.33 -11.53
CA GLY A 108 -3.54 4.53 -12.52
C GLY A 108 -4.93 4.14 -12.05
N VAL A 109 -5.14 4.10 -10.73
CA VAL A 109 -6.42 3.81 -10.09
C VAL A 109 -6.62 4.73 -8.88
N SER A 110 -7.87 4.96 -8.50
CA SER A 110 -8.21 5.59 -7.23
C SER A 110 -7.91 4.63 -6.08
N THR A 111 -7.56 5.15 -4.91
CA THR A 111 -7.21 4.30 -3.77
C THR A 111 -7.82 4.78 -2.46
N THR A 112 -7.87 3.89 -1.47
CA THR A 112 -8.31 4.20 -0.10
C THR A 112 -7.24 4.95 0.73
N LEU A 113 -6.06 5.29 0.18
CA LEU A 113 -5.02 6.03 0.90
C LEU A 113 -5.49 7.38 1.46
N PRO A 114 -6.26 8.22 0.71
CA PRO A 114 -6.81 9.47 1.26
C PRO A 114 -7.72 9.24 2.47
N PHE A 115 -8.55 8.19 2.44
CA PHE A 115 -9.37 7.81 3.57
C PHE A 115 -8.52 7.33 4.76
N GLY A 116 -7.49 6.54 4.50
CA GLY A 116 -6.53 6.13 5.53
C GLY A 116 -5.89 7.34 6.22
N HIS A 117 -5.48 8.35 5.46
CA HIS A 117 -4.94 9.60 5.99
C HIS A 117 -5.96 10.35 6.86
N PHE A 118 -7.22 10.46 6.40
CA PHE A 118 -8.31 11.04 7.16
C PHE A 118 -8.51 10.32 8.50
N VAL A 119 -8.61 8.98 8.48
CA VAL A 119 -8.78 8.16 9.69
C VAL A 119 -7.66 8.38 10.70
N MET A 120 -6.39 8.40 10.25
CA MET A 120 -5.24 8.61 11.14
C MET A 120 -5.25 9.98 11.82
N ASN A 121 -5.85 10.98 11.21
CA ASN A 121 -5.97 12.32 11.77
C ASN A 121 -7.24 12.52 12.59
N HIS A 122 -8.23 11.63 12.48
CA HIS A 122 -9.52 11.78 13.14
C HIS A 122 -9.42 11.62 14.67
N PRO A 123 -9.98 12.54 15.48
CA PRO A 123 -9.87 12.51 16.94
C PRO A 123 -10.36 11.20 17.58
N VAL A 124 -11.47 10.65 17.06
CA VAL A 124 -12.07 9.39 17.55
C VAL A 124 -11.11 8.22 17.33
N PHE A 125 -10.45 8.12 16.17
CA PHE A 125 -9.44 7.09 15.93
C PHE A 125 -8.22 7.28 16.81
N ARG A 126 -7.74 8.51 16.95
CA ARG A 126 -6.57 8.85 17.78
C ARG A 126 -6.78 8.53 19.26
N SER A 127 -7.98 8.75 19.79
CA SER A 127 -8.34 8.42 21.18
C SER A 127 -8.45 6.92 21.45
N GLY A 128 -8.59 6.09 20.39
CA GLY A 128 -8.86 4.66 20.51
C GLY A 128 -10.32 4.31 20.83
N GLN A 129 -11.20 5.29 20.93
CA GLN A 129 -12.63 5.12 21.25
C GLN A 129 -13.48 4.97 19.97
N TYR A 130 -13.17 3.97 19.16
CA TYR A 130 -13.87 3.69 17.90
C TYR A 130 -14.27 2.21 17.80
N ASN A 131 -15.21 1.94 16.89
CA ASN A 131 -15.66 0.61 16.55
C ASN A 131 -15.74 0.43 15.01
N THR A 132 -16.29 -0.69 14.57
CA THR A 132 -16.42 -1.03 13.14
C THR A 132 -17.36 -0.13 12.35
N HIS A 133 -18.21 0.66 13.01
CA HIS A 133 -19.12 1.64 12.38
C HIS A 133 -18.45 2.98 12.08
N PHE A 134 -17.14 3.08 12.25
CA PHE A 134 -16.40 4.33 12.01
C PHE A 134 -16.66 4.91 10.62
N VAL A 135 -16.66 4.07 9.59
CA VAL A 135 -16.93 4.49 8.19
C VAL A 135 -18.31 5.10 8.04
N GLU A 136 -19.33 4.41 8.57
CA GLU A 136 -20.74 4.86 8.51
C GLU A 136 -20.93 6.23 9.18
N HIS A 137 -20.25 6.44 10.30
CA HIS A 137 -20.42 7.66 11.11
C HIS A 137 -19.61 8.84 10.59
N PHE A 138 -18.41 8.64 10.09
CA PHE A 138 -17.44 9.70 9.87
C PHE A 138 -16.93 9.85 8.44
N ALA A 139 -17.23 8.92 7.52
CA ALA A 139 -16.76 9.06 6.13
C ALA A 139 -17.29 10.34 5.46
N GLY A 140 -18.50 10.79 5.82
CA GLY A 140 -19.09 12.02 5.33
C GLY A 140 -18.41 13.32 5.80
N GLU A 141 -17.52 13.25 6.79
CA GLU A 141 -16.72 14.39 7.27
C GLU A 141 -15.43 14.58 6.45
N MET A 142 -15.09 13.58 5.62
CA MET A 142 -13.93 13.69 4.74
C MET A 142 -14.19 14.75 3.67
N SER A 143 -13.36 15.78 3.65
CA SER A 143 -13.41 16.74 2.54
C SER A 143 -13.12 16.02 1.23
N PRO A 144 -13.87 16.28 0.16
CA PRO A 144 -13.53 15.73 -1.14
C PRO A 144 -12.09 16.11 -1.49
N PRO A 145 -11.36 15.25 -2.23
CA PRO A 145 -10.05 15.62 -2.73
C PRO A 145 -10.15 16.98 -3.45
N ASP A 146 -9.16 17.83 -3.25
CA ASP A 146 -9.07 19.06 -4.02
C ASP A 146 -8.83 18.68 -5.48
N ASP A 147 -9.90 18.72 -6.28
CA ASP A 147 -9.84 18.45 -7.73
C ASP A 147 -9.06 19.53 -8.50
N HIS A 148 -8.63 20.58 -7.80
CA HIS A 148 -7.80 21.61 -8.40
C HIS A 148 -6.38 21.10 -8.63
N VAL A 149 -6.16 20.44 -9.75
CA VAL A 149 -4.81 20.09 -10.21
C VAL A 149 -4.16 21.38 -10.72
N PRO A 150 -3.15 21.92 -10.04
CA PRO A 150 -2.51 23.15 -10.48
C PRO A 150 -1.90 22.95 -11.87
N PRO A 151 -1.94 23.98 -12.75
CA PRO A 151 -1.39 23.87 -14.11
C PRO A 151 0.06 23.36 -14.15
N SER A 152 0.85 23.65 -13.12
CA SER A 152 2.22 23.14 -12.96
C SER A 152 2.28 21.61 -12.79
N ALA A 153 1.33 21.01 -12.08
CA ALA A 153 1.27 19.55 -11.92
C ALA A 153 0.82 18.86 -13.21
N ILE A 154 -0.11 19.49 -13.96
CA ILE A 154 -0.50 19.01 -15.30
C ILE A 154 0.71 19.05 -16.23
N ALA A 155 1.43 20.20 -16.27
CA ALA A 155 2.64 20.34 -17.07
C ALA A 155 3.72 19.32 -16.68
N ALA A 156 3.97 19.11 -15.39
CA ALA A 156 4.90 18.10 -14.90
C ALA A 156 4.49 16.69 -15.34
N GLY A 157 3.20 16.36 -15.27
CA GLY A 157 2.65 15.08 -15.72
C GLY A 157 2.84 14.85 -17.23
N VAL A 158 2.63 15.87 -18.04
CA VAL A 158 2.86 15.82 -19.50
C VAL A 158 4.33 15.61 -19.81
N VAL A 159 5.22 16.39 -19.18
CA VAL A 159 6.69 16.25 -19.35
C VAL A 159 7.18 14.88 -18.90
N TRP A 160 6.70 14.41 -17.75
CA TRP A 160 7.02 13.07 -17.25
C TRP A 160 6.60 11.97 -18.22
N ARG A 161 5.35 12.05 -18.73
CA ARG A 161 4.82 11.08 -19.71
C ARG A 161 5.60 11.10 -21.03
N ALA A 162 6.03 12.28 -21.48
CA ALA A 162 6.86 12.40 -22.68
C ALA A 162 8.25 11.79 -22.46
N ALA A 163 8.88 12.06 -21.30
CA ALA A 163 10.17 11.48 -20.93
C ALA A 163 10.10 9.96 -20.78
N GLU A 164 9.03 9.43 -20.22
CA GLU A 164 8.83 7.98 -20.07
C GLU A 164 8.65 7.29 -21.42
N ARG A 165 7.91 7.90 -22.35
CA ARG A 165 7.81 7.40 -23.75
C ARG A 165 9.15 7.40 -24.45
N ALA A 166 9.96 8.45 -24.28
CA ALA A 166 11.29 8.55 -24.86
C ALA A 166 12.24 7.45 -24.33
N ARG A 167 12.19 7.16 -23.02
CA ARG A 167 12.95 6.08 -22.41
C ARG A 167 12.55 4.72 -22.98
N ARG A 168 11.25 4.42 -23.07
CA ARG A 168 10.73 3.16 -23.62
C ARG A 168 11.08 2.98 -25.10
N SER A 169 11.18 4.06 -25.87
CA SER A 169 11.61 3.99 -27.26
C SER A 169 13.12 3.74 -27.42
N GLN A 170 13.94 4.14 -26.42
CA GLN A 170 15.38 3.86 -26.38
C GLN A 170 15.70 2.45 -25.89
N ASP A 171 14.82 1.86 -25.06
CA ASP A 171 14.93 0.45 -24.59
C ASP A 171 14.34 -0.56 -25.62
N GLY A 172 14.17 -0.15 -26.85
CA GLY A 172 13.60 -0.93 -27.96
C GLY A 172 14.38 -2.24 -28.29
N PRO A 173 13.95 -3.00 -29.31
CA PRO A 173 14.22 -4.43 -29.50
C PRO A 173 15.68 -4.88 -29.52
N GLU A 174 16.64 -3.95 -29.59
CA GLU A 174 18.07 -4.28 -29.55
C GLU A 174 18.55 -4.88 -28.21
N ARG A 175 17.88 -4.58 -27.09
CA ARG A 175 18.29 -5.16 -25.79
C ARG A 175 17.86 -6.61 -25.65
N ILE A 176 16.74 -6.98 -26.26
CA ILE A 176 16.27 -8.38 -26.32
C ILE A 176 17.17 -9.20 -27.23
N ALA A 177 17.64 -8.63 -28.34
CA ALA A 177 18.56 -9.29 -29.26
C ALA A 177 19.95 -9.52 -28.63
N ARG A 178 20.46 -8.60 -27.82
CA ARG A 178 21.76 -8.78 -27.13
C ARG A 178 21.71 -9.81 -25.99
N GLN A 179 20.57 -10.04 -25.34
CA GLN A 179 20.41 -11.11 -24.35
C GLN A 179 20.27 -12.51 -24.98
N ALA A 180 19.74 -12.59 -26.19
CA ALA A 180 19.59 -13.86 -26.91
C ALA A 180 20.91 -14.35 -27.54
N HIS A 181 21.95 -13.52 -27.62
CA HIS A 181 23.24 -13.83 -28.25
C HIS A 181 24.40 -13.92 -27.24
N ARG A 182 24.15 -14.36 -26.00
CA ARG A 182 25.24 -14.81 -25.11
C ARG A 182 25.67 -16.20 -25.57
N PRO A 183 26.91 -16.39 -26.05
CA PRO A 183 27.44 -17.71 -26.30
C PRO A 183 27.42 -18.50 -24.98
N THR A 184 26.84 -19.68 -25.02
CA THR A 184 27.07 -20.69 -23.99
C THR A 184 28.47 -21.19 -24.24
N ASP A 185 29.48 -20.57 -23.60
CA ASP A 185 30.82 -21.15 -23.53
C ASP A 185 30.68 -22.44 -22.73
N GLY A 186 30.79 -23.53 -23.46
CA GLY A 186 30.89 -24.85 -22.89
C GLY A 186 32.29 -25.11 -22.37
N ALA A 187 32.35 -25.79 -21.24
CA ALA A 187 33.32 -26.78 -20.87
C ALA A 187 32.73 -27.62 -19.73
#